data_b912846c3d1241052fc843413dc486da
#
_entry.id   b912846c3d1241052fc843413dc486da
#
_cell.length_a   1.000
_cell.length_b   1.000
_cell.length_c   1.000
_cell.angle_alpha   90.00
_cell.angle_beta   90.00
_cell.angle_gamma   90.00
#
_symmetry.space_group_name_H-M   'P 1'
#
loop_
_entity.id
_entity.type
_entity.pdbx_description
1 polymer ?
#
loop_
_entity_poly.entity_id
_entity_poly.type
_entity_poly.pdbx_seq_one_letter_code
_entity_poly.pdbx_strand_id
1 'polypeptide(L)'
;MGCDIHMVMEYRAADVTEAQAPWWWSFGGVCNPGRDYALFNRLAGVRGPEDGALIPARGIPATFSSAVRNEVLLLLADTQLKAGEVDWESRTVKREKAEAWVREGSSQLVRVGEYDYVTHPDYHSFSWLTLGEYAGVLLDWRARGEQLAPDYWAVQAALATFADRGYEARVVFWFDN
;
A
#
# COMPACT_ATOMS: atom_id res chain seq x y z
N MET A 1 15.53 11.38 -9.32
CA MET A 1 15.34 10.56 -8.10
C MET A 1 14.75 9.22 -8.53
N GLY A 2 15.15 8.13 -7.88
CA GLY A 2 14.56 6.80 -8.09
C GLY A 2 13.18 6.75 -7.48
N CYS A 3 12.37 5.75 -7.87
CA CYS A 3 11.09 5.45 -7.27
C CYS A 3 11.05 3.94 -7.07
N ASP A 4 10.76 3.49 -5.87
CA ASP A 4 10.60 2.09 -5.53
C ASP A 4 9.13 1.78 -5.26
N ILE A 5 8.74 0.55 -5.46
CA ILE A 5 7.41 0.05 -5.10
C ILE A 5 7.52 -0.80 -3.86
N HIS A 6 6.61 -0.59 -2.94
CA HIS A 6 6.45 -1.36 -1.71
C HIS A 6 5.12 -2.11 -1.77
N MET A 7 5.13 -3.39 -1.44
CA MET A 7 3.95 -4.25 -1.50
C MET A 7 3.77 -5.02 -0.20
N VAL A 8 2.54 -5.12 0.27
CA VAL A 8 2.12 -6.01 1.35
C VAL A 8 1.03 -6.94 0.84
N MET A 9 1.27 -8.24 0.96
CA MET A 9 0.25 -9.24 0.67
C MET A 9 -0.66 -9.40 1.87
N GLU A 10 -1.96 -9.26 1.64
CA GLU A 10 -2.96 -9.36 2.68
C GLU A 10 -4.00 -10.44 2.35
N TYR A 11 -4.51 -11.10 3.37
CA TYR A 11 -5.59 -12.08 3.26
C TYR A 11 -6.53 -12.01 4.46
N ARG A 12 -7.78 -12.42 4.26
CA ARG A 12 -8.78 -12.61 5.32
C ARG A 12 -9.73 -13.75 4.98
N ALA A 13 -10.41 -14.30 5.98
CA ALA A 13 -11.42 -15.34 5.73
C ALA A 13 -12.57 -14.77 4.87
N ALA A 14 -12.93 -15.46 3.80
CA ALA A 14 -13.93 -15.00 2.84
C ALA A 14 -15.37 -15.07 3.36
N ASP A 15 -15.61 -15.93 4.36
CA ASP A 15 -16.92 -16.13 4.99
C ASP A 15 -17.22 -15.13 6.14
N VAL A 16 -16.29 -14.24 6.42
CA VAL A 16 -16.40 -13.27 7.52
C VAL A 16 -16.67 -11.88 6.95
N THR A 17 -17.75 -11.26 7.39
CA THR A 17 -18.05 -9.89 7.00
C THR A 17 -17.07 -8.90 7.61
N GLU A 18 -16.88 -7.74 7.00
CA GLU A 18 -16.02 -6.67 7.50
C GLU A 18 -16.38 -6.25 8.94
N ALA A 19 -17.66 -6.35 9.32
CA ALA A 19 -18.12 -6.11 10.68
C ALA A 19 -17.69 -7.19 11.70
N GLN A 20 -17.49 -8.42 11.25
CA GLN A 20 -17.11 -9.57 12.11
C GLN A 20 -15.59 -9.72 12.21
N ALA A 21 -14.85 -9.43 11.15
CA ALA A 21 -13.39 -9.41 11.14
C ALA A 21 -12.87 -8.26 10.28
N PRO A 22 -12.81 -7.05 10.84
CA PRO A 22 -12.32 -5.89 10.11
C PRO A 22 -10.81 -5.98 9.82
N TRP A 23 -10.16 -7.07 10.24
CA TRP A 23 -8.73 -7.21 10.20
C TRP A 23 -8.28 -8.07 9.02
N TRP A 24 -7.34 -7.53 8.28
CA TRP A 24 -6.53 -8.29 7.33
C TRP A 24 -5.28 -8.81 8.02
N TRP A 25 -4.89 -10.03 7.70
CA TRP A 25 -3.56 -10.55 8.03
C TRP A 25 -2.60 -10.28 6.88
N SER A 26 -1.34 -10.04 7.22
CA SER A 26 -0.28 -9.93 6.22
C SER A 26 0.52 -11.24 6.15
N PHE A 27 0.96 -11.58 4.94
CA PHE A 27 1.93 -12.64 4.72
C PHE A 27 3.31 -12.03 4.48
N GLY A 28 4.25 -12.33 5.37
CA GLY A 28 5.54 -11.67 5.38
C GLY A 28 5.46 -10.21 5.82
N GLY A 29 6.49 -9.46 5.50
CA GLY A 29 6.54 -8.02 5.67
C GLY A 29 6.28 -7.29 4.35
N VAL A 30 6.82 -6.07 4.27
CA VAL A 30 6.89 -5.32 3.01
C VAL A 30 7.85 -6.03 2.07
N CYS A 31 7.44 -6.30 0.85
CA CYS A 31 8.31 -6.73 -0.23
C CYS A 31 8.52 -5.58 -1.23
N ASN A 32 9.72 -5.49 -1.75
CA ASN A 32 10.12 -4.48 -2.73
C ASN A 32 10.52 -5.21 -4.00
N PRO A 33 9.57 -5.51 -4.90
CA PRO A 33 9.89 -6.04 -6.22
C PRO A 33 10.78 -5.08 -6.99
N GLY A 34 11.57 -5.58 -7.91
CA GLY A 34 12.49 -4.77 -8.68
C GLY A 34 11.82 -3.59 -9.38
N ARG A 35 12.58 -2.53 -9.66
CA ARG A 35 12.08 -1.34 -10.34
C ARG A 35 11.69 -1.64 -11.78
N ASP A 36 10.44 -1.38 -12.10
CA ASP A 36 9.90 -1.42 -13.45
C ASP A 36 8.93 -0.24 -13.63
N TYR A 37 9.41 0.89 -14.08
CA TYR A 37 8.61 2.11 -14.20
C TYR A 37 7.44 1.99 -15.17
N ALA A 38 7.57 1.18 -16.20
CA ALA A 38 6.48 0.96 -17.13
C ALA A 38 5.38 0.11 -16.50
N LEU A 39 5.76 -0.88 -15.65
CA LEU A 39 4.80 -1.62 -14.82
C LEU A 39 4.19 -0.73 -13.73
N PHE A 40 4.95 0.18 -13.11
CA PHE A 40 4.43 1.14 -12.13
C PHE A 40 3.32 2.01 -12.75
N ASN A 41 3.52 2.40 -14.01
CA ASN A 41 2.48 3.10 -14.75
C ASN A 41 1.21 2.24 -14.91
N ARG A 42 1.35 0.95 -15.26
CA ARG A 42 0.21 0.03 -15.40
C ARG A 42 -0.51 -0.26 -14.08
N LEU A 43 0.21 -0.29 -12.97
CA LEU A 43 -0.34 -0.53 -11.64
C LEU A 43 -1.07 0.69 -11.06
N ALA A 44 -0.54 1.89 -11.24
CA ALA A 44 -1.06 3.08 -10.56
C ALA A 44 -0.87 4.41 -11.31
N GLY A 45 -0.47 4.42 -12.58
CA GLY A 45 -0.19 5.65 -13.34
C GLY A 45 1.11 6.36 -12.92
N VAL A 46 2.00 5.67 -12.20
CA VAL A 46 3.27 6.25 -11.70
C VAL A 46 4.34 6.21 -12.78
N ARG A 47 5.05 7.33 -12.98
CA ARG A 47 6.18 7.45 -13.93
C ARG A 47 5.81 7.22 -15.41
N GLY A 48 4.56 7.43 -15.80
CA GLY A 48 4.10 7.30 -17.18
C GLY A 48 2.94 8.22 -17.51
N PRO A 49 2.30 8.06 -18.68
CA PRO A 49 1.09 8.80 -19.03
C PRO A 49 -0.03 8.61 -18.00
N GLU A 50 -0.86 9.64 -17.80
CA GLU A 50 -1.96 9.60 -16.81
C GLU A 50 -2.97 8.47 -17.06
N ASP A 51 -3.16 8.06 -18.32
CA ASP A 51 -4.06 6.96 -18.74
C ASP A 51 -3.38 5.58 -18.72
N GLY A 52 -2.17 5.47 -18.17
CA GLY A 52 -1.38 4.24 -18.18
C GLY A 52 -1.90 3.16 -17.26
N ALA A 53 -2.55 3.50 -16.16
CA ALA A 53 -3.06 2.52 -15.20
C ALA A 53 -4.23 1.71 -15.77
N LEU A 54 -4.17 0.37 -15.62
CA LEU A 54 -5.31 -0.50 -15.95
C LEU A 54 -6.47 -0.31 -15.00
N ILE A 55 -6.15 -0.04 -13.74
CA ILE A 55 -7.12 0.22 -12.68
C ILE A 55 -6.67 1.51 -12.01
N PRO A 56 -7.52 2.54 -11.94
CA PRO A 56 -7.17 3.78 -11.24
C PRO A 56 -6.74 3.54 -9.81
N ALA A 57 -5.75 4.29 -9.34
CA ALA A 57 -5.29 4.20 -7.96
C ALA A 57 -6.44 4.49 -6.98
N ARG A 58 -6.59 3.64 -5.96
CA ARG A 58 -7.75 3.64 -5.05
C ARG A 58 -7.47 4.31 -3.71
N GLY A 59 -6.23 4.73 -3.47
CA GLY A 59 -5.79 5.18 -2.16
C GLY A 59 -5.57 4.03 -1.18
N ILE A 60 -5.42 4.37 0.09
CA ILE A 60 -5.30 3.39 1.17
C ILE A 60 -6.67 2.71 1.36
N PRO A 61 -6.73 1.36 1.46
CA PRO A 61 -7.99 0.69 1.73
C PRO A 61 -8.57 1.09 3.09
N ALA A 62 -9.89 1.04 3.25
CA ALA A 62 -10.58 1.42 4.49
C ALA A 62 -10.16 0.55 5.69
N THR A 63 -9.83 -0.72 5.43
CA THR A 63 -9.31 -1.67 6.42
C THR A 63 -8.04 -2.32 5.88
N PHE A 64 -7.07 -2.57 6.74
CA PHE A 64 -5.76 -3.11 6.34
C PHE A 64 -5.07 -3.80 7.52
N SER A 65 -4.03 -4.56 7.22
CA SER A 65 -3.22 -5.27 8.21
C SER A 65 -2.35 -4.35 9.05
N SER A 66 -1.87 -4.87 10.17
CA SER A 66 -0.88 -4.17 11.00
C SER A 66 0.43 -3.90 10.24
N ALA A 67 0.80 -4.74 9.27
CA ALA A 67 1.99 -4.50 8.45
C ALA A 67 1.87 -3.22 7.62
N VAL A 68 0.72 -3.02 6.93
CA VAL A 68 0.47 -1.77 6.20
C VAL A 68 0.44 -0.59 7.16
N ARG A 69 -0.29 -0.70 8.28
CA ARG A 69 -0.37 0.37 9.27
C ARG A 69 1.02 0.79 9.77
N ASN A 70 1.80 -0.19 10.20
CA ASN A 70 3.10 0.07 10.81
C ASN A 70 4.13 0.61 9.80
N GLU A 71 3.96 0.35 8.52
CA GLU A 71 4.85 0.86 7.48
C GLU A 71 4.43 2.24 6.96
N VAL A 72 3.12 2.42 6.73
CA VAL A 72 2.60 3.58 6.02
C VAL A 72 2.23 4.74 6.95
N LEU A 73 1.81 4.46 8.19
CA LEU A 73 1.18 5.45 9.06
C LEU A 73 2.07 5.87 10.23
N LEU A 74 1.98 7.16 10.57
CA LEU A 74 2.52 7.72 11.81
C LEU A 74 1.34 8.16 12.69
N LEU A 75 1.38 7.78 13.98
CA LEU A 75 0.36 8.16 14.96
C LEU A 75 0.50 9.65 15.32
N LEU A 76 -0.60 10.37 15.33
CA LEU A 76 -0.60 11.74 15.86
C LEU A 76 -0.51 11.71 17.39
N ALA A 77 0.58 12.30 17.91
CA ALA A 77 0.83 12.40 19.36
C ALA A 77 0.99 13.86 19.76
N ASP A 78 0.12 14.33 20.65
CA ASP A 78 0.10 15.75 21.04
C ASP A 78 0.98 16.08 22.26
N THR A 79 1.43 15.08 23.04
CA THR A 79 1.88 15.36 24.40
C THR A 79 3.36 15.08 24.74
N GLN A 80 4.09 14.33 23.93
CA GLN A 80 5.46 13.91 24.28
C GLN A 80 6.58 14.39 23.35
N LEU A 81 6.22 14.87 22.18
CA LEU A 81 7.19 15.36 21.20
C LEU A 81 7.38 16.87 21.32
N LYS A 82 8.60 17.36 21.11
CA LYS A 82 8.84 18.81 20.93
C LYS A 82 8.13 19.30 19.67
N ALA A 83 7.76 20.59 19.64
CA ALA A 83 7.10 21.17 18.48
C ALA A 83 7.89 20.90 17.19
N GLY A 84 7.20 20.43 16.15
CA GLY A 84 7.79 20.13 14.85
C GLY A 84 8.56 18.81 14.75
N GLU A 85 8.62 18.01 15.80
CA GLU A 85 9.36 16.75 15.80
C GLU A 85 8.54 15.56 15.28
N VAL A 86 9.26 14.62 14.68
CA VAL A 86 8.83 13.29 14.32
C VAL A 86 9.71 12.30 15.09
N ASP A 87 9.08 11.35 15.75
CA ASP A 87 9.79 10.20 16.30
C ASP A 87 9.58 9.01 15.35
N TRP A 88 10.60 8.72 14.58
CA TRP A 88 10.60 7.64 13.60
C TRP A 88 10.64 6.26 14.24
N GLU A 89 11.22 6.12 15.44
CA GLU A 89 11.30 4.86 16.16
C GLU A 89 9.93 4.45 16.71
N SER A 90 9.25 5.36 17.39
CA SER A 90 7.89 5.12 17.89
C SER A 90 6.80 5.34 16.82
N ARG A 91 7.19 5.82 15.63
CA ARG A 91 6.30 6.19 14.52
C ARG A 91 5.20 7.16 14.95
N THR A 92 5.61 8.20 15.64
CA THR A 92 4.72 9.26 16.11
C THR A 92 5.12 10.62 15.54
N VAL A 93 4.15 11.49 15.36
CA VAL A 93 4.37 12.83 14.82
C VAL A 93 3.45 13.84 15.52
N LYS A 94 3.94 15.05 15.73
CA LYS A 94 3.12 16.18 16.21
C LYS A 94 2.04 16.52 15.19
N ARG A 95 0.84 16.80 15.70
CA ARG A 95 -0.31 17.21 14.87
C ARG A 95 0.01 18.37 13.93
N GLU A 96 0.66 19.41 14.42
CA GLU A 96 1.05 20.58 13.63
C GLU A 96 1.95 20.22 12.43
N LYS A 97 2.89 19.28 12.64
CA LYS A 97 3.77 18.81 11.58
C LYS A 97 3.01 17.96 10.56
N ALA A 98 2.14 17.07 11.03
CA ALA A 98 1.27 16.27 10.17
C ALA A 98 0.35 17.15 9.30
N GLU A 99 -0.27 18.16 9.89
CA GLU A 99 -1.10 19.12 9.17
C GLU A 99 -0.32 19.94 8.14
N ALA A 100 0.96 20.26 8.43
CA ALA A 100 1.83 20.89 7.44
C ALA A 100 2.04 19.98 6.22
N TRP A 101 2.38 18.70 6.40
CA TRP A 101 2.52 17.74 5.33
C TRP A 101 1.24 17.56 4.50
N VAL A 102 0.08 17.55 5.17
CA VAL A 102 -1.21 17.48 4.46
C VAL A 102 -1.45 18.73 3.62
N ARG A 103 -1.15 19.93 4.14
CA ARG A 103 -1.27 21.19 3.37
C ARG A 103 -0.31 21.24 2.18
N GLU A 104 0.88 20.66 2.31
CA GLU A 104 1.88 20.55 1.25
C GLU A 104 1.52 19.48 0.21
N GLY A 105 0.51 18.64 0.49
CA GLY A 105 0.06 17.56 -0.40
C GLY A 105 0.97 16.32 -0.37
N SER A 106 1.93 16.25 0.57
CA SER A 106 2.83 15.10 0.72
C SER A 106 2.24 13.97 1.57
N SER A 107 1.14 14.22 2.28
CA SER A 107 0.52 13.26 3.18
C SER A 107 -0.99 13.41 3.22
N GLN A 108 -1.67 12.42 3.81
CA GLN A 108 -3.11 12.47 4.08
C GLN A 108 -3.41 11.98 5.50
N LEU A 109 -4.43 12.57 6.13
CA LEU A 109 -4.93 12.10 7.42
C LEU A 109 -5.73 10.81 7.23
N VAL A 110 -5.51 9.85 8.13
CA VAL A 110 -6.19 8.55 8.16
C VAL A 110 -6.67 8.27 9.57
N ARG A 111 -7.94 7.91 9.73
CA ARG A 111 -8.47 7.47 11.01
C ARG A 111 -8.56 5.96 11.08
N VAL A 112 -8.00 5.36 12.12
CA VAL A 112 -8.05 3.92 12.38
C VAL A 112 -8.57 3.69 13.79
N GLY A 113 -9.79 3.22 13.91
CA GLY A 113 -10.47 3.13 15.20
C GLY A 113 -10.64 4.49 15.85
N GLU A 114 -10.10 4.65 17.06
CA GLU A 114 -10.14 5.91 17.83
C GLU A 114 -8.93 6.81 17.60
N TYR A 115 -7.95 6.36 16.82
CA TYR A 115 -6.68 7.06 16.64
C TYR A 115 -6.61 7.76 15.28
N ASP A 116 -6.01 8.94 15.30
CA ASP A 116 -5.69 9.70 14.11
C ASP A 116 -4.23 9.45 13.70
N TYR A 117 -4.03 9.23 12.42
CA TYR A 117 -2.73 9.00 11.80
C TYR A 117 -2.52 9.94 10.63
N VAL A 118 -1.28 10.03 10.19
CA VAL A 118 -0.91 10.64 8.91
C VAL A 118 -0.05 9.65 8.12
N THR A 119 -0.15 9.66 6.80
CA THR A 119 0.72 8.85 5.95
C THR A 119 2.16 9.37 5.98
N HIS A 120 3.12 8.47 5.79
CA HIS A 120 4.53 8.83 5.64
C HIS A 120 4.70 9.84 4.49
N PRO A 121 5.41 10.96 4.68
CA PRO A 121 5.46 12.05 3.70
C PRO A 121 6.22 11.71 2.40
N ASP A 122 7.09 10.69 2.43
CA ASP A 122 7.83 10.23 1.25
C ASP A 122 7.05 9.20 0.43
N TYR A 123 5.88 8.74 0.91
CA TYR A 123 5.06 7.73 0.26
C TYR A 123 3.89 8.34 -0.49
N HIS A 124 3.65 7.86 -1.71
CA HIS A 124 2.59 8.37 -2.58
C HIS A 124 1.91 7.25 -3.38
N SER A 125 0.85 7.63 -4.11
CA SER A 125 0.13 6.77 -5.05
C SER A 125 -0.30 5.42 -4.46
N PHE A 126 -0.83 5.49 -3.23
CA PHE A 126 -1.36 4.32 -2.55
C PHE A 126 -2.46 3.65 -3.37
N SER A 127 -2.41 2.32 -3.44
CA SER A 127 -3.48 1.55 -4.08
C SER A 127 -3.51 0.12 -3.55
N TRP A 128 -4.51 -0.63 -4.00
CA TRP A 128 -4.64 -2.04 -3.71
C TRP A 128 -5.39 -2.74 -4.85
N LEU A 129 -5.05 -3.99 -5.07
CA LEU A 129 -5.67 -4.84 -6.08
C LEU A 129 -6.00 -6.20 -5.47
N THR A 130 -7.18 -6.71 -5.80
CA THR A 130 -7.52 -8.11 -5.54
C THR A 130 -6.60 -9.03 -6.33
N LEU A 131 -6.53 -10.31 -5.94
CA LEU A 131 -5.75 -11.31 -6.71
C LEU A 131 -6.12 -11.29 -8.21
N GLY A 132 -7.42 -11.25 -8.54
CA GLY A 132 -7.86 -11.28 -9.93
C GLY A 132 -7.43 -10.04 -10.72
N GLU A 133 -7.50 -8.87 -10.12
CA GLU A 133 -7.05 -7.61 -10.72
C GLU A 133 -5.55 -7.57 -10.89
N TYR A 134 -4.79 -7.99 -9.86
CA TYR A 134 -3.34 -8.07 -9.92
C TYR A 134 -2.86 -9.04 -11.01
N ALA A 135 -3.45 -10.23 -11.05
CA ALA A 135 -3.19 -11.20 -12.12
C ALA A 135 -3.50 -10.63 -13.51
N GLY A 136 -4.60 -9.88 -13.64
CA GLY A 136 -4.96 -9.20 -14.88
C GLY A 136 -3.90 -8.21 -15.36
N VAL A 137 -3.32 -7.40 -14.45
CA VAL A 137 -2.22 -6.48 -14.76
C VAL A 137 -0.98 -7.25 -15.24
N LEU A 138 -0.59 -8.33 -14.56
CA LEU A 138 0.57 -9.12 -14.94
C LEU A 138 0.39 -9.82 -16.29
N LEU A 139 -0.83 -10.30 -16.59
CA LEU A 139 -1.14 -10.94 -17.87
C LEU A 139 -1.16 -9.91 -19.03
N ASP A 140 -1.72 -8.72 -18.81
CA ASP A 140 -1.65 -7.63 -19.79
C ASP A 140 -0.19 -7.27 -20.09
N TRP A 141 0.64 -7.17 -19.05
CA TRP A 141 2.06 -6.89 -19.19
C TRP A 141 2.78 -7.95 -20.02
N ARG A 142 2.57 -9.22 -19.68
CA ARG A 142 3.13 -10.34 -20.43
C ARG A 142 2.66 -10.39 -21.89
N ALA A 143 1.40 -10.05 -22.16
CA ALA A 143 0.85 -10.02 -23.52
C ALA A 143 1.50 -8.97 -24.41
N ARG A 144 2.16 -7.95 -23.82
CA ARG A 144 2.95 -6.95 -24.54
C ARG A 144 4.36 -7.42 -24.89
N GLY A 145 4.73 -8.65 -24.50
CA GLY A 145 6.07 -9.20 -24.71
C GLY A 145 7.11 -8.73 -23.69
N GLU A 146 6.67 -8.03 -22.63
CA GLU A 146 7.53 -7.50 -21.59
C GLU A 146 7.90 -8.58 -20.57
N GLN A 147 9.14 -8.55 -20.09
CA GLN A 147 9.61 -9.44 -19.04
C GLN A 147 9.34 -8.81 -17.67
N LEU A 148 8.81 -9.63 -16.75
CA LEU A 148 8.62 -9.24 -15.35
C LEU A 148 9.71 -9.86 -14.48
N ALA A 149 10.16 -9.10 -13.47
CA ALA A 149 10.95 -9.67 -12.40
C ALA A 149 10.18 -10.81 -11.70
N PRO A 150 10.87 -11.90 -11.31
CA PRO A 150 10.24 -13.06 -10.66
C PRO A 150 9.43 -12.70 -9.42
N ASP A 151 9.80 -11.65 -8.72
CA ASP A 151 9.16 -11.21 -7.46
C ASP A 151 7.68 -10.85 -7.67
N TYR A 152 7.30 -10.25 -8.80
CA TYR A 152 5.89 -9.97 -9.11
C TYR A 152 5.06 -11.25 -9.27
N TRP A 153 5.64 -12.27 -9.89
CA TRP A 153 5.02 -13.59 -10.00
C TRP A 153 4.96 -14.32 -8.67
N ALA A 154 5.96 -14.15 -7.80
CA ALA A 154 5.95 -14.69 -6.45
C ALA A 154 4.83 -14.11 -5.60
N VAL A 155 4.59 -12.79 -5.69
CA VAL A 155 3.44 -12.13 -5.05
C VAL A 155 2.13 -12.74 -5.54
N GLN A 156 1.94 -12.89 -6.86
CA GLN A 156 0.74 -13.51 -7.41
C GLN A 156 0.55 -14.95 -6.91
N ALA A 157 1.61 -15.76 -6.91
CA ALA A 157 1.54 -17.15 -6.47
C ALA A 157 1.18 -17.26 -4.98
N ALA A 158 1.71 -16.38 -4.14
CA ALA A 158 1.36 -16.32 -2.72
C ALA A 158 -0.13 -15.97 -2.54
N LEU A 159 -0.62 -14.94 -3.21
CA LEU A 159 -2.04 -14.56 -3.17
C LEU A 159 -2.96 -15.69 -3.66
N ALA A 160 -2.59 -16.38 -4.74
CA ALA A 160 -3.34 -17.52 -5.27
C ALA A 160 -3.42 -18.66 -4.25
N THR A 161 -2.32 -18.92 -3.52
CA THR A 161 -2.28 -19.96 -2.47
C THR A 161 -3.30 -19.68 -1.36
N PHE A 162 -3.51 -18.42 -0.99
CA PHE A 162 -4.55 -18.07 -0.01
C PHE A 162 -5.96 -18.22 -0.60
N ALA A 163 -6.17 -17.77 -1.84
CA ALA A 163 -7.46 -17.88 -2.50
C ALA A 163 -7.90 -19.35 -2.67
N ASP A 164 -6.98 -20.25 -3.04
CA ASP A 164 -7.22 -21.70 -3.17
C ASP A 164 -7.63 -22.34 -1.82
N ARG A 165 -7.36 -21.70 -0.72
CA ARG A 165 -7.75 -22.12 0.63
C ARG A 165 -9.00 -21.44 1.16
N GLY A 166 -9.71 -20.67 0.32
CA GLY A 166 -10.96 -20.00 0.68
C GLY A 166 -10.79 -18.67 1.37
N TYR A 167 -9.62 -18.02 1.26
CA TYR A 167 -9.41 -16.66 1.75
C TYR A 167 -9.62 -15.65 0.64
N GLU A 168 -10.11 -14.47 1.00
CA GLU A 168 -9.93 -13.28 0.17
C GLU A 168 -8.46 -12.86 0.25
N ALA A 169 -7.86 -12.52 -0.89
CA ALA A 169 -6.47 -12.10 -0.97
C ALA A 169 -6.31 -10.86 -1.84
N ARG A 170 -5.44 -9.96 -1.42
CA ARG A 170 -5.11 -8.74 -2.16
C ARG A 170 -3.65 -8.33 -1.92
N VAL A 171 -3.15 -7.45 -2.78
CA VAL A 171 -1.92 -6.72 -2.56
C VAL A 171 -2.25 -5.25 -2.28
N VAL A 172 -1.68 -4.68 -1.22
CA VAL A 172 -1.66 -3.24 -0.95
C VAL A 172 -0.28 -2.74 -1.31
N PHE A 173 -0.19 -1.64 -2.02
CA PHE A 173 1.08 -1.11 -2.48
C PHE A 173 1.10 0.42 -2.53
N TRP A 174 2.31 0.96 -2.49
CA TRP A 174 2.60 2.38 -2.59
C TRP A 174 4.01 2.58 -3.17
N PHE A 175 4.34 3.82 -3.43
CA PHE A 175 5.63 4.19 -4.02
C PHE A 175 6.33 5.22 -3.13
N ASP A 176 7.66 5.23 -3.19
CA ASP A 176 8.49 6.30 -2.65
C ASP A 176 9.17 7.10 -3.76
N ASN A 177 9.86 8.20 -3.40
CA ASN A 177 10.66 9.03 -4.32
C ASN A 177 12.13 8.99 -3.97
#